data_494d449cd5422108c6e43260f5b03f54
#
_entry.id   494d449cd5422108c6e43260f5b03f54
#
_cell.length_a   1.000
_cell.length_b   1.000
_cell.length_c   1.000
_cell.angle_alpha   90.00
_cell.angle_beta   90.00
_cell.angle_gamma   90.00
#
_symmetry.space_group_name_H-M   'P 1'
#
loop_
_entity.id
_entity.type
_entity.pdbx_description
1 polymer ?
#
loop_
_entity_poly.entity_id
_entity_poly.type
_entity_poly.pdbx_seq_one_letter_code
_entity_poly.pdbx_strand_id
1 'polypeptide(L)'
;VTILFAAFLGWWTSRRLLRPLSRVATAAGEIASGGLDARMPSENDPDLDRLASSFNDMADAVQTRLEREARFASDVSHELRSPITALTAAVEVLDGRRSDLPVRTQQALDVVVSQVRRFDSMVMDLLELSRIDAGSTELHREEVDVRELIPRIAQRYGFGDVAIETDKKVPSLVRLDKLRFERILANLLENANSHGGGPVRVFMEMRGRHALVLGVDDAGPGVARGERSRIFERFARGSAARHRVGTGLGLALVAEHAQAHGGEAWVEDRPGGGARFMVSFLEVT
;
A
#
# COMPACT_ATOMS: atom_id res chain seq x y z
N VAL A 1 -25.44 47.69 30.17
CA VAL A 1 -24.72 48.18 28.95
C VAL A 1 -23.35 47.52 28.84
N THR A 2 -22.55 47.47 29.92
CA THR A 2 -21.19 46.91 29.95
C THR A 2 -21.14 45.40 29.63
N ILE A 3 -22.08 44.58 30.12
CA ILE A 3 -22.13 43.14 29.85
C ILE A 3 -22.49 42.86 28.37
N LEU A 4 -23.43 43.60 27.81
CA LEU A 4 -23.82 43.47 26.40
C LEU A 4 -22.68 43.91 25.48
N PHE A 5 -21.94 44.94 25.80
CA PHE A 5 -20.77 45.40 25.04
C PHE A 5 -19.64 44.39 25.12
N ALA A 6 -19.34 43.81 26.31
CA ALA A 6 -18.34 42.76 26.45
C ALA A 6 -18.73 41.49 25.68
N ALA A 7 -19.99 41.08 25.71
CA ALA A 7 -20.49 39.94 24.96
C ALA A 7 -20.41 40.18 23.42
N PHE A 8 -20.76 41.39 22.98
CA PHE A 8 -20.63 41.80 21.57
C PHE A 8 -19.16 41.81 21.12
N LEU A 9 -18.26 42.36 21.94
CA LEU A 9 -16.84 42.42 21.62
C LEU A 9 -16.24 41.03 21.58
N GLY A 10 -16.58 40.15 22.54
CA GLY A 10 -16.17 38.75 22.56
C GLY A 10 -16.70 37.95 21.36
N TRP A 11 -17.96 38.15 20.99
CA TRP A 11 -18.52 37.50 19.80
C TRP A 11 -17.89 38.02 18.51
N TRP A 12 -17.65 39.36 18.41
CA TRP A 12 -17.03 39.99 17.25
C TRP A 12 -15.56 39.53 17.06
N THR A 13 -14.75 39.52 18.12
CA THR A 13 -13.36 39.06 18.09
C THR A 13 -13.29 37.56 17.80
N SER A 14 -14.17 36.73 18.39
CA SER A 14 -14.28 35.32 18.09
C SER A 14 -14.57 35.05 16.61
N ARG A 15 -15.52 35.77 16.04
CA ARG A 15 -15.83 35.64 14.59
C ARG A 15 -14.72 36.13 13.67
N ARG A 16 -14.03 37.19 14.06
CA ARG A 16 -13.02 37.84 13.21
C ARG A 16 -11.66 37.15 13.25
N LEU A 17 -11.28 36.55 14.38
CA LEU A 17 -9.96 35.95 14.57
C LEU A 17 -9.98 34.42 14.61
N LEU A 18 -10.95 33.81 15.29
CA LEU A 18 -10.93 32.36 15.49
C LEU A 18 -11.43 31.56 14.27
N ARG A 19 -12.39 32.08 13.52
CA ARG A 19 -12.91 31.40 12.32
C ARG A 19 -11.87 31.24 11.20
N PRO A 20 -11.12 32.28 10.83
CA PRO A 20 -10.06 32.12 9.82
C PRO A 20 -8.98 31.13 10.25
N LEU A 21 -8.57 31.16 11.53
CA LEU A 21 -7.59 30.20 12.06
C LEU A 21 -8.11 28.74 12.01
N SER A 22 -9.40 28.53 12.30
CA SER A 22 -9.97 27.17 12.18
C SER A 22 -10.00 26.70 10.72
N ARG A 23 -10.20 27.59 9.75
CA ARG A 23 -10.14 27.24 8.32
C ARG A 23 -8.73 26.85 7.90
N VAL A 24 -7.70 27.57 8.35
CA VAL A 24 -6.30 27.19 8.12
C VAL A 24 -6.02 25.80 8.67
N ALA A 25 -6.44 25.53 9.92
CA ALA A 25 -6.26 24.22 10.55
C ALA A 25 -6.97 23.09 9.77
N THR A 26 -8.20 23.36 9.28
CA THR A 26 -8.95 22.39 8.46
C THR A 26 -8.27 22.16 7.12
N ALA A 27 -7.91 23.21 6.39
CA ALA A 27 -7.23 23.11 5.10
C ALA A 27 -5.85 22.42 5.22
N ALA A 28 -5.10 22.72 6.29
CA ALA A 28 -3.85 22.03 6.59
C ALA A 28 -4.06 20.55 6.90
N GLY A 29 -5.13 20.18 7.61
CA GLY A 29 -5.53 18.81 7.85
C GLY A 29 -5.94 18.07 6.57
N GLU A 30 -6.64 18.74 5.66
CA GLU A 30 -6.98 18.20 4.34
C GLU A 30 -5.73 17.92 3.51
N ILE A 31 -4.78 18.87 3.43
CA ILE A 31 -3.50 18.66 2.74
C ILE A 31 -2.71 17.51 3.37
N ALA A 32 -2.66 17.44 4.71
CA ALA A 32 -1.97 16.37 5.44
C ALA A 32 -2.60 14.98 5.20
N SER A 33 -3.90 14.92 4.91
CA SER A 33 -4.62 13.68 4.56
C SER A 33 -4.64 13.36 3.07
N GLY A 34 -3.90 14.15 2.24
CA GLY A 34 -3.76 13.89 0.80
C GLY A 34 -4.65 14.75 -0.10
N GLY A 35 -5.50 15.62 0.45
CA GLY A 35 -6.34 16.55 -0.30
C GLY A 35 -5.55 17.77 -0.79
N LEU A 36 -4.71 17.62 -1.80
CA LEU A 36 -3.77 18.63 -2.27
C LEU A 36 -4.43 19.88 -2.92
N ASP A 37 -5.71 19.79 -3.24
CA ASP A 37 -6.48 20.90 -3.87
C ASP A 37 -7.07 21.88 -2.85
N ALA A 38 -6.90 21.62 -1.55
CA ALA A 38 -7.40 22.51 -0.51
C ALA A 38 -6.72 23.88 -0.61
N ARG A 39 -7.52 24.94 -0.76
CA ARG A 39 -7.05 26.34 -0.83
C ARG A 39 -7.87 27.22 0.10
N MET A 40 -7.21 28.23 0.64
CA MET A 40 -7.84 29.28 1.42
C MET A 40 -8.44 30.33 0.48
N PRO A 41 -9.71 30.73 0.69
CA PRO A 41 -10.27 31.87 -0.05
C PRO A 41 -9.58 33.17 0.36
N SER A 42 -9.58 34.14 -0.55
CA SER A 42 -9.14 35.52 -0.24
C SER A 42 -10.02 36.14 0.86
N GLU A 43 -9.42 36.88 1.76
CA GLU A 43 -10.07 37.50 2.91
C GLU A 43 -10.03 39.05 2.76
N ASN A 44 -11.06 39.72 3.26
CA ASN A 44 -11.13 41.19 3.20
C ASN A 44 -10.19 41.93 4.16
N ASP A 45 -9.65 41.22 5.15
CA ASP A 45 -8.68 41.76 6.09
C ASP A 45 -7.26 41.53 5.54
N PRO A 46 -6.43 42.60 5.40
CA PRO A 46 -5.12 42.48 4.76
C PRO A 46 -4.15 41.48 5.43
N ASP A 47 -4.24 41.32 6.76
CA ASP A 47 -3.38 40.39 7.49
C ASP A 47 -3.85 38.95 7.29
N LEU A 48 -5.15 38.71 7.24
CA LEU A 48 -5.74 37.41 6.96
C LEU A 48 -5.55 37.00 5.49
N ASP A 49 -5.64 37.97 4.57
CA ASP A 49 -5.39 37.71 3.14
C ASP A 49 -3.91 37.34 2.90
N ARG A 50 -2.98 38.00 3.60
CA ARG A 50 -1.57 37.63 3.57
C ARG A 50 -1.33 36.21 4.10
N LEU A 51 -2.03 35.82 5.18
CA LEU A 51 -1.97 34.47 5.72
C LEU A 51 -2.53 33.45 4.72
N ALA A 52 -3.68 33.73 4.12
CA ALA A 52 -4.28 32.87 3.09
C ALA A 52 -3.38 32.72 1.87
N SER A 53 -2.79 33.81 1.38
CA SER A 53 -1.84 33.78 0.28
C SER A 53 -0.60 32.94 0.62
N SER A 54 0.01 33.18 1.78
CA SER A 54 1.20 32.38 2.22
C SER A 54 0.89 30.91 2.37
N PHE A 55 -0.31 30.56 2.83
CA PHE A 55 -0.78 29.17 2.92
C PHE A 55 -0.93 28.57 1.53
N ASN A 56 -1.55 29.29 0.59
CA ASN A 56 -1.74 28.81 -0.77
C ASN A 56 -0.40 28.64 -1.51
N ASP A 57 0.55 29.56 -1.33
CA ASP A 57 1.89 29.45 -1.88
C ASP A 57 2.62 28.20 -1.35
N MET A 58 2.46 27.90 -0.06
CA MET A 58 3.00 26.68 0.55
C MET A 58 2.30 25.44 -0.03
N ALA A 59 0.98 25.44 -0.18
CA ALA A 59 0.22 24.34 -0.75
C ALA A 59 0.65 24.06 -2.20
N ASP A 60 0.82 25.12 -3.02
CA ASP A 60 1.31 25.03 -4.39
C ASP A 60 2.75 24.46 -4.47
N ALA A 61 3.60 24.88 -3.55
CA ALA A 61 4.98 24.37 -3.48
C ALA A 61 5.01 22.88 -3.12
N VAL A 62 4.18 22.43 -2.16
CA VAL A 62 4.03 21.03 -1.78
C VAL A 62 3.49 20.22 -2.96
N GLN A 63 2.41 20.66 -3.57
CA GLN A 63 1.82 20.01 -4.74
C GLN A 63 2.81 19.89 -5.89
N THR A 64 3.51 20.97 -6.25
CA THR A 64 4.53 20.97 -7.31
C THR A 64 5.67 20.00 -7.00
N ARG A 65 6.07 19.89 -5.72
CA ARG A 65 7.11 18.94 -5.29
C ARG A 65 6.65 17.51 -5.47
N LEU A 66 5.44 17.17 -5.00
CA LEU A 66 4.88 15.82 -5.15
C LEU A 66 4.71 15.43 -6.62
N GLU A 67 4.23 16.36 -7.47
CA GLU A 67 4.13 16.10 -8.92
C GLU A 67 5.48 15.88 -9.58
N ARG A 68 6.55 16.55 -9.13
CA ARG A 68 7.92 16.30 -9.63
C ARG A 68 8.44 14.95 -9.16
N GLU A 69 8.20 14.59 -7.91
CA GLU A 69 8.58 13.28 -7.36
C GLU A 69 7.84 12.15 -8.10
N ALA A 70 6.54 12.32 -8.40
CA ALA A 70 5.75 11.38 -9.20
C ALA A 70 6.29 11.21 -10.63
N ARG A 71 6.58 12.31 -11.30
CA ARG A 71 7.15 12.27 -12.66
C ARG A 71 8.52 11.60 -12.66
N PHE A 72 9.40 11.97 -11.73
CA PHE A 72 10.69 11.34 -11.57
C PHE A 72 10.57 9.83 -11.35
N ALA A 73 9.69 9.38 -10.46
CA ALA A 73 9.44 7.96 -10.23
C ALA A 73 8.94 7.25 -11.48
N SER A 74 8.06 7.90 -12.28
CA SER A 74 7.58 7.36 -13.54
C SER A 74 8.69 7.23 -14.57
N ASP A 75 9.51 8.27 -14.75
CA ASP A 75 10.61 8.30 -15.72
C ASP A 75 11.66 7.24 -15.37
N VAL A 76 12.06 7.17 -14.09
CA VAL A 76 13.00 6.14 -13.59
C VAL A 76 12.41 4.73 -13.80
N SER A 77 11.08 4.57 -13.61
CA SER A 77 10.42 3.28 -13.87
C SER A 77 10.59 2.82 -15.30
N HIS A 78 10.38 3.73 -16.26
CA HIS A 78 10.52 3.42 -17.67
C HIS A 78 11.97 3.12 -18.07
N GLU A 79 12.91 3.93 -17.56
CA GLU A 79 14.34 3.77 -17.85
C GLU A 79 14.95 2.51 -17.21
N LEU A 80 14.48 2.08 -16.03
CA LEU A 80 14.95 0.86 -15.38
C LEU A 80 14.31 -0.40 -15.95
N ARG A 81 13.08 -0.35 -16.43
CA ARG A 81 12.39 -1.52 -16.99
C ARG A 81 13.14 -2.13 -18.17
N SER A 82 13.65 -1.30 -19.08
CA SER A 82 14.36 -1.76 -20.28
C SER A 82 15.62 -2.56 -19.95
N PRO A 83 16.61 -2.06 -19.15
CA PRO A 83 17.81 -2.85 -18.83
C PRO A 83 17.49 -4.09 -17.98
N ILE A 84 16.50 -4.04 -17.09
CA ILE A 84 16.10 -5.19 -16.28
C ILE A 84 15.49 -6.27 -17.19
N THR A 85 14.60 -5.91 -18.11
CA THR A 85 14.03 -6.86 -19.08
C THR A 85 15.13 -7.51 -19.93
N ALA A 86 16.13 -6.75 -20.35
CA ALA A 86 17.27 -7.28 -21.10
C ALA A 86 18.10 -8.26 -20.26
N LEU A 87 18.36 -7.94 -18.98
CA LEU A 87 19.05 -8.84 -18.05
C LEU A 87 18.26 -10.12 -17.79
N THR A 88 16.96 -10.01 -17.57
CA THR A 88 16.08 -11.17 -17.36
C THR A 88 16.07 -12.07 -18.59
N ALA A 89 15.91 -11.50 -19.79
CA ALA A 89 15.95 -12.28 -21.05
C ALA A 89 17.32 -12.98 -21.26
N ALA A 90 18.42 -12.30 -20.98
CA ALA A 90 19.76 -12.92 -21.09
C ALA A 90 19.94 -14.08 -20.12
N VAL A 91 19.45 -13.92 -18.89
CA VAL A 91 19.49 -14.98 -17.86
C VAL A 91 18.59 -16.16 -18.23
N GLU A 92 17.39 -15.92 -18.76
CA GLU A 92 16.47 -16.96 -19.24
C GLU A 92 17.07 -17.77 -20.40
N VAL A 93 17.78 -17.13 -21.34
CA VAL A 93 18.51 -17.85 -22.41
C VAL A 93 19.60 -18.77 -21.83
N LEU A 94 20.32 -18.30 -20.80
CA LEU A 94 21.34 -19.12 -20.14
C LEU A 94 20.71 -20.28 -19.34
N ASP A 95 19.60 -20.04 -18.66
CA ASP A 95 18.86 -21.03 -17.89
C ASP A 95 18.24 -22.09 -18.80
N GLY A 96 17.76 -21.71 -19.99
CA GLY A 96 17.28 -22.65 -21.01
C GLY A 96 18.35 -23.61 -21.56
N ARG A 97 19.64 -23.30 -21.38
CA ARG A 97 20.78 -24.18 -21.72
C ARG A 97 21.47 -24.78 -20.50
N ARG A 98 20.81 -24.78 -19.38
CA ARG A 98 21.35 -25.21 -18.09
C ARG A 98 21.91 -26.63 -18.12
N SER A 99 21.23 -27.56 -18.79
CA SER A 99 21.66 -28.96 -18.91
C SER A 99 23.01 -29.13 -19.57
N ASP A 100 23.43 -28.17 -20.39
CA ASP A 100 24.68 -28.22 -21.15
C ASP A 100 25.89 -27.70 -20.35
N LEU A 101 25.62 -27.14 -19.15
CA LEU A 101 26.63 -26.50 -18.31
C LEU A 101 27.21 -27.45 -17.26
N PRO A 102 28.50 -27.31 -16.89
CA PRO A 102 29.08 -28.02 -15.75
C PRO A 102 28.31 -27.69 -14.46
N VAL A 103 28.24 -28.66 -13.53
CA VAL A 103 27.47 -28.54 -12.26
C VAL A 103 27.81 -27.26 -11.47
N ARG A 104 29.08 -26.89 -11.39
CA ARG A 104 29.51 -25.63 -10.72
C ARG A 104 28.95 -24.38 -11.41
N THR A 105 28.86 -24.39 -12.73
CA THR A 105 28.31 -23.30 -13.53
C THR A 105 26.79 -23.22 -13.36
N GLN A 106 26.11 -24.37 -13.27
CA GLN A 106 24.67 -24.40 -12.97
C GLN A 106 24.37 -23.77 -11.60
N GLN A 107 25.17 -24.10 -10.56
CA GLN A 107 25.00 -23.49 -9.24
C GLN A 107 25.22 -21.95 -9.25
N ALA A 108 26.23 -21.49 -9.98
CA ALA A 108 26.47 -20.07 -10.15
C ALA A 108 25.33 -19.39 -10.91
N LEU A 109 24.80 -20.03 -11.95
CA LEU A 109 23.66 -19.52 -12.72
C LEU A 109 22.40 -19.43 -11.84
N ASP A 110 22.12 -20.40 -10.95
CA ASP A 110 21.00 -20.33 -10.00
C ASP A 110 21.06 -19.08 -9.13
N VAL A 111 22.26 -18.75 -8.65
CA VAL A 111 22.46 -17.53 -7.86
C VAL A 111 22.17 -16.29 -8.71
N VAL A 112 22.67 -16.23 -9.93
CA VAL A 112 22.45 -15.09 -10.85
C VAL A 112 20.97 -14.95 -11.18
N VAL A 113 20.30 -16.04 -11.58
CA VAL A 113 18.85 -16.06 -11.89
C VAL A 113 18.04 -15.54 -10.69
N SER A 114 18.34 -16.04 -9.49
CA SER A 114 17.62 -15.64 -8.29
C SER A 114 17.84 -14.17 -7.94
N GLN A 115 19.08 -13.66 -8.10
CA GLN A 115 19.40 -12.25 -7.82
C GLN A 115 18.78 -11.30 -8.84
N VAL A 116 18.77 -11.65 -10.13
CA VAL A 116 18.14 -10.83 -11.18
C VAL A 116 16.63 -10.74 -10.95
N ARG A 117 15.95 -11.86 -10.70
CA ARG A 117 14.51 -11.86 -10.38
C ARG A 117 14.20 -11.04 -9.13
N ARG A 118 15.02 -11.15 -8.10
CA ARG A 118 14.87 -10.37 -6.87
C ARG A 118 15.06 -8.87 -7.12
N PHE A 119 16.07 -8.51 -7.92
CA PHE A 119 16.34 -7.11 -8.26
C PHE A 119 15.17 -6.51 -9.07
N ASP A 120 14.66 -7.25 -10.06
CA ASP A 120 13.47 -6.86 -10.84
C ASP A 120 12.28 -6.58 -9.93
N SER A 121 11.93 -7.55 -9.07
CA SER A 121 10.83 -7.37 -8.11
C SER A 121 11.05 -6.15 -7.21
N MET A 122 12.26 -5.97 -6.64
CA MET A 122 12.57 -4.85 -5.76
C MET A 122 12.40 -3.51 -6.44
N VAL A 123 12.89 -3.38 -7.68
CA VAL A 123 12.79 -2.13 -8.45
C VAL A 123 11.32 -1.83 -8.76
N MET A 124 10.56 -2.83 -9.22
CA MET A 124 9.13 -2.65 -9.51
C MET A 124 8.32 -2.28 -8.28
N ASP A 125 8.57 -2.94 -7.15
CA ASP A 125 7.91 -2.63 -5.87
C ASP A 125 8.23 -1.20 -5.39
N LEU A 126 9.51 -0.78 -5.50
CA LEU A 126 9.93 0.56 -5.10
C LEU A 126 9.29 1.65 -5.96
N LEU A 127 9.22 1.41 -7.27
CA LEU A 127 8.61 2.33 -8.22
C LEU A 127 7.08 2.42 -8.03
N GLU A 128 6.43 1.32 -7.68
CA GLU A 128 5.01 1.30 -7.34
C GLU A 128 4.74 2.12 -6.07
N LEU A 129 5.52 1.90 -5.00
CA LEU A 129 5.44 2.70 -3.78
C LEU A 129 5.66 4.19 -4.04
N SER A 130 6.66 4.53 -4.84
CA SER A 130 6.94 5.93 -5.18
C SER A 130 5.80 6.61 -5.94
N ARG A 131 5.07 5.87 -6.80
CA ARG A 131 3.87 6.39 -7.49
C ARG A 131 2.69 6.58 -6.55
N ILE A 132 2.52 5.67 -5.59
CA ILE A 132 1.47 5.77 -4.57
C ILE A 132 1.73 7.00 -3.70
N ASP A 133 2.97 7.20 -3.21
CA ASP A 133 3.37 8.36 -2.41
C ASP A 133 3.09 9.70 -3.09
N ALA A 134 3.31 9.73 -4.39
CA ALA A 134 3.08 10.90 -5.20
C ALA A 134 1.59 11.18 -5.49
N GLY A 135 0.67 10.39 -4.92
CA GLY A 135 -0.77 10.54 -5.13
C GLY A 135 -1.24 10.34 -6.58
N SER A 136 -0.34 9.85 -7.45
CA SER A 136 -0.57 9.80 -8.90
C SER A 136 -1.38 8.59 -9.36
N THR A 137 -1.93 7.81 -8.43
CA THR A 137 -2.64 6.59 -8.79
C THR A 137 -4.08 6.61 -8.26
N GLU A 138 -5.01 7.07 -9.10
CA GLU A 138 -6.44 6.92 -8.82
C GLU A 138 -6.83 5.44 -8.71
N LEU A 139 -7.78 5.13 -7.82
CA LEU A 139 -8.37 3.80 -7.70
C LEU A 139 -9.34 3.55 -8.86
N HIS A 140 -9.07 2.52 -9.64
CA HIS A 140 -9.99 2.03 -10.66
C HIS A 140 -10.91 0.94 -10.09
N ARG A 141 -11.93 1.36 -9.35
CA ARG A 141 -12.90 0.44 -8.74
C ARG A 141 -13.85 -0.11 -9.78
N GLU A 142 -13.89 -1.42 -9.93
CA GLU A 142 -14.84 -2.17 -10.77
C GLU A 142 -15.61 -3.21 -9.93
N GLU A 143 -16.72 -3.70 -10.45
CA GLU A 143 -17.46 -4.81 -9.83
C GLU A 143 -16.71 -6.12 -10.10
N VAL A 144 -16.34 -6.82 -9.03
CA VAL A 144 -15.51 -8.03 -9.08
C VAL A 144 -16.20 -9.16 -8.29
N ASP A 145 -16.27 -10.33 -8.90
CA ASP A 145 -16.60 -11.56 -8.18
C ASP A 145 -15.35 -12.12 -7.50
N VAL A 146 -15.24 -11.85 -6.19
CA VAL A 146 -14.08 -12.28 -5.40
C VAL A 146 -14.01 -13.80 -5.22
N ARG A 147 -15.14 -14.50 -5.31
CA ARG A 147 -15.18 -15.96 -5.20
C ARG A 147 -14.53 -16.64 -6.41
N GLU A 148 -14.60 -16.01 -7.58
CA GLU A 148 -13.88 -16.44 -8.77
C GLU A 148 -12.46 -15.89 -8.85
N LEU A 149 -12.25 -14.65 -8.40
CA LEU A 149 -10.96 -13.97 -8.53
C LEU A 149 -9.89 -14.59 -7.64
N ILE A 150 -10.17 -14.85 -6.36
CA ILE A 150 -9.20 -15.39 -5.40
C ILE A 150 -8.60 -16.73 -5.87
N PRO A 151 -9.39 -17.75 -6.27
CA PRO A 151 -8.82 -19.00 -6.78
C PRO A 151 -7.95 -18.81 -8.02
N ARG A 152 -8.36 -17.90 -8.94
CA ARG A 152 -7.58 -17.61 -10.15
C ARG A 152 -6.23 -16.99 -9.82
N ILE A 153 -6.18 -16.06 -8.85
CA ILE A 153 -4.93 -15.47 -8.39
C ILE A 153 -4.08 -16.55 -7.73
N ALA A 154 -4.61 -17.30 -6.78
CA ALA A 154 -3.88 -18.36 -6.10
C ALA A 154 -3.25 -19.35 -7.09
N GLN A 155 -4.01 -19.79 -8.10
CA GLN A 155 -3.51 -20.68 -9.15
C GLN A 155 -2.41 -20.03 -9.99
N ARG A 156 -2.58 -18.76 -10.39
CA ARG A 156 -1.58 -18.02 -11.19
C ARG A 156 -0.24 -17.90 -10.49
N TYR A 157 -0.24 -17.72 -9.18
CA TYR A 157 0.97 -17.59 -8.37
C TYR A 157 1.49 -18.93 -7.80
N GLY A 158 0.95 -20.06 -8.24
CA GLY A 158 1.43 -21.38 -7.85
C GLY A 158 0.90 -21.91 -6.52
N PHE A 159 -0.17 -21.33 -5.98
CA PHE A 159 -0.82 -21.69 -4.73
C PHE A 159 -2.24 -22.26 -4.94
N GLY A 160 -2.46 -22.98 -6.05
CA GLY A 160 -3.80 -23.49 -6.40
C GLY A 160 -4.37 -24.50 -5.40
N ASP A 161 -3.52 -25.15 -4.60
CA ASP A 161 -3.92 -26.13 -3.58
C ASP A 161 -4.27 -25.50 -2.23
N VAL A 162 -4.12 -24.18 -2.05
CA VAL A 162 -4.44 -23.51 -0.79
C VAL A 162 -5.94 -23.55 -0.53
N ALA A 163 -6.34 -23.84 0.72
CA ALA A 163 -7.74 -23.79 1.12
C ALA A 163 -8.30 -22.36 1.00
N ILE A 164 -9.43 -22.19 0.30
CA ILE A 164 -10.08 -20.90 0.10
C ILE A 164 -11.46 -20.94 0.73
N GLU A 165 -11.73 -20.04 1.66
CA GLU A 165 -12.99 -19.92 2.38
C GLU A 165 -13.58 -18.51 2.20
N THR A 166 -14.82 -18.41 1.76
CA THR A 166 -15.55 -17.15 1.67
C THR A 166 -16.84 -17.21 2.48
N ASP A 167 -16.98 -16.31 3.46
CA ASP A 167 -18.20 -16.22 4.26
C ASP A 167 -19.40 -15.95 3.33
N LYS A 168 -20.55 -16.56 3.68
CA LYS A 168 -21.82 -16.39 2.96
C LYS A 168 -22.31 -14.94 2.97
N LYS A 169 -21.87 -14.12 3.94
CA LYS A 169 -22.21 -12.70 4.05
C LYS A 169 -21.46 -11.82 3.05
N VAL A 170 -20.38 -12.31 2.45
CA VAL A 170 -19.64 -11.58 1.41
C VAL A 170 -20.52 -11.48 0.16
N PRO A 171 -20.80 -10.28 -0.36
CA PRO A 171 -21.56 -10.09 -1.60
C PRO A 171 -20.93 -10.85 -2.76
N SER A 172 -21.72 -11.26 -3.74
CA SER A 172 -21.21 -11.91 -4.95
C SER A 172 -20.31 -10.97 -5.74
N LEU A 173 -20.73 -9.71 -5.84
CA LEU A 173 -19.96 -8.65 -6.48
C LEU A 173 -19.55 -7.60 -5.45
N VAL A 174 -18.32 -7.19 -5.48
CA VAL A 174 -17.75 -6.14 -4.62
C VAL A 174 -17.02 -5.11 -5.49
N ARG A 175 -17.11 -3.83 -5.11
CA ARG A 175 -16.40 -2.75 -5.81
C ARG A 175 -14.99 -2.59 -5.25
N LEU A 176 -13.98 -2.96 -6.02
CA LEU A 176 -12.57 -2.81 -5.65
C LEU A 176 -11.70 -2.63 -6.89
N ASP A 177 -10.48 -2.17 -6.69
CA ASP A 177 -9.45 -2.16 -7.74
C ASP A 177 -8.84 -3.56 -7.84
N LYS A 178 -9.19 -4.26 -8.93
CA LYS A 178 -8.79 -5.64 -9.17
C LYS A 178 -7.28 -5.84 -9.21
N LEU A 179 -6.55 -4.92 -9.82
CA LEU A 179 -5.09 -5.03 -9.93
C LEU A 179 -4.42 -4.89 -8.57
N ARG A 180 -4.86 -3.92 -7.77
CA ARG A 180 -4.36 -3.74 -6.41
C ARG A 180 -4.75 -4.90 -5.49
N PHE A 181 -5.96 -5.40 -5.62
CA PHE A 181 -6.40 -6.60 -4.89
C PHE A 181 -5.53 -7.82 -5.24
N GLU A 182 -5.25 -8.05 -6.52
CA GLU A 182 -4.35 -9.11 -6.98
C GLU A 182 -2.95 -8.95 -6.37
N ARG A 183 -2.40 -7.72 -6.34
CA ARG A 183 -1.11 -7.42 -5.72
C ARG A 183 -1.09 -7.71 -4.22
N ILE A 184 -2.14 -7.32 -3.49
CA ILE A 184 -2.28 -7.62 -2.06
C ILE A 184 -2.21 -9.13 -1.84
N LEU A 185 -3.08 -9.90 -2.51
CA LEU A 185 -3.16 -11.34 -2.31
C LEU A 185 -1.85 -12.05 -2.70
N ALA A 186 -1.26 -11.67 -3.84
CA ALA A 186 0.02 -12.23 -4.28
C ALA A 186 1.14 -11.98 -3.26
N ASN A 187 1.28 -10.75 -2.74
CA ASN A 187 2.27 -10.42 -1.72
C ASN A 187 2.05 -11.20 -0.41
N LEU A 188 0.79 -11.38 0.01
CA LEU A 188 0.49 -12.15 1.22
C LEU A 188 0.80 -13.64 1.04
N LEU A 189 0.46 -14.23 -0.12
CA LEU A 189 0.77 -15.63 -0.44
C LEU A 189 2.29 -15.86 -0.51
N GLU A 190 3.02 -14.98 -1.20
CA GLU A 190 4.47 -15.06 -1.30
C GLU A 190 5.14 -14.87 0.06
N ASN A 191 4.63 -13.96 0.91
CA ASN A 191 5.11 -13.79 2.29
C ASN A 191 4.90 -15.06 3.13
N ALA A 192 3.72 -15.67 3.03
CA ALA A 192 3.41 -16.93 3.69
C ALA A 192 4.36 -18.07 3.23
N ASN A 193 4.65 -18.13 1.92
CA ASN A 193 5.57 -19.10 1.35
C ASN A 193 7.02 -18.89 1.81
N SER A 194 7.51 -17.65 1.69
CA SER A 194 8.92 -17.33 1.95
C SER A 194 9.26 -17.30 3.45
N HIS A 195 8.33 -16.90 4.30
CA HIS A 195 8.55 -16.64 5.72
C HIS A 195 7.67 -17.48 6.66
N GLY A 196 6.49 -17.86 6.20
CA GLY A 196 5.46 -18.53 6.99
C GLY A 196 5.42 -20.05 6.85
N GLY A 197 6.38 -20.69 6.20
CA GLY A 197 6.34 -22.15 6.01
C GLY A 197 5.23 -22.63 5.05
N GLY A 198 4.64 -21.73 4.30
CA GLY A 198 3.58 -21.94 3.32
C GLY A 198 2.23 -21.36 3.74
N PRO A 199 1.41 -20.93 2.77
CA PRO A 199 0.04 -20.52 3.05
C PRO A 199 -0.82 -21.73 3.40
N VAL A 200 -1.62 -21.62 4.46
CA VAL A 200 -2.52 -22.68 4.94
C VAL A 200 -3.93 -22.44 4.44
N ARG A 201 -4.36 -21.17 4.48
CA ARG A 201 -5.71 -20.79 4.13
C ARG A 201 -5.77 -19.34 3.67
N VAL A 202 -6.56 -19.07 2.64
CA VAL A 202 -7.04 -17.74 2.27
C VAL A 202 -8.50 -17.67 2.65
N PHE A 203 -8.93 -16.60 3.31
CA PHE A 203 -10.34 -16.45 3.63
C PHE A 203 -10.80 -15.00 3.42
N MET A 204 -12.11 -14.87 3.23
CA MET A 204 -12.75 -13.58 3.07
C MET A 204 -14.02 -13.52 3.91
N GLU A 205 -14.17 -12.44 4.69
CA GLU A 205 -15.30 -12.24 5.60
C GLU A 205 -15.78 -10.79 5.58
N MET A 206 -17.03 -10.56 5.99
CA MET A 206 -17.54 -9.22 6.28
C MET A 206 -17.36 -8.90 7.75
N ARG A 207 -16.71 -7.80 8.07
CA ARG A 207 -16.67 -7.21 9.42
C ARG A 207 -17.62 -6.02 9.49
N GLY A 208 -18.71 -6.18 10.25
CA GLY A 208 -19.79 -5.19 10.25
C GLY A 208 -20.55 -5.14 8.94
N ARG A 209 -21.02 -3.95 8.55
CA ARG A 209 -21.83 -3.77 7.34
C ARG A 209 -21.02 -3.28 6.11
N HIS A 210 -19.83 -2.75 6.31
CA HIS A 210 -19.12 -2.00 5.26
C HIS A 210 -17.66 -2.40 5.06
N ALA A 211 -17.10 -3.25 5.92
CA ALA A 211 -15.72 -3.67 5.81
C ALA A 211 -15.63 -5.12 5.28
N LEU A 212 -15.04 -5.28 4.12
CA LEU A 212 -14.63 -6.57 3.59
C LEU A 212 -13.21 -6.85 4.08
N VAL A 213 -12.95 -8.05 4.57
CA VAL A 213 -11.64 -8.44 5.11
C VAL A 213 -11.14 -9.68 4.39
N LEU A 214 -9.95 -9.56 3.82
CA LEU A 214 -9.16 -10.66 3.27
C LEU A 214 -8.15 -11.11 4.34
N GLY A 215 -8.07 -12.42 4.57
CA GLY A 215 -7.07 -13.00 5.46
C GLY A 215 -6.27 -14.10 4.79
N VAL A 216 -4.97 -14.17 5.11
CA VAL A 216 -4.07 -15.27 4.73
C VAL A 216 -3.43 -15.83 5.99
N ASP A 217 -3.66 -17.10 6.25
CA ASP A 217 -3.08 -17.88 7.35
C ASP A 217 -1.82 -18.59 6.85
N ASP A 218 -0.75 -18.57 7.63
CA ASP A 218 0.49 -19.31 7.37
C ASP A 218 0.79 -20.37 8.44
N ALA A 219 1.76 -21.25 8.16
CA ALA A 219 2.22 -22.31 9.05
C ALA A 219 3.51 -21.95 9.82
N GLY A 220 3.91 -20.67 9.81
CA GLY A 220 5.20 -20.22 10.33
C GLY A 220 5.25 -20.07 11.85
N PRO A 221 6.31 -19.42 12.34
CA PRO A 221 6.49 -19.17 13.78
C PRO A 221 5.62 -18.06 14.33
N GLY A 222 4.82 -17.38 13.47
CA GLY A 222 4.09 -16.18 13.85
C GLY A 222 4.95 -14.93 13.85
N VAL A 223 4.36 -13.80 14.27
CA VAL A 223 5.02 -12.49 14.34
C VAL A 223 4.99 -11.97 15.78
N ALA A 224 6.16 -11.66 16.33
CA ALA A 224 6.29 -11.12 17.69
C ALA A 224 5.48 -9.82 17.83
N ARG A 225 4.78 -9.65 18.97
CA ARG A 225 3.87 -8.49 19.18
C ARG A 225 4.53 -7.14 18.95
N GLY A 226 5.79 -6.98 19.35
CA GLY A 226 6.55 -5.74 19.15
C GLY A 226 7.00 -5.46 17.72
N GLU A 227 6.83 -6.42 16.81
CA GLU A 227 7.20 -6.29 15.39
C GLU A 227 5.99 -6.12 14.46
N ARG A 228 4.76 -6.33 14.97
CA ARG A 228 3.54 -6.41 14.14
C ARG A 228 3.22 -5.15 13.35
N SER A 229 3.46 -3.97 13.91
CA SER A 229 3.31 -2.71 13.18
C SER A 229 4.49 -2.48 12.23
N ARG A 230 5.70 -2.81 12.67
CA ARG A 230 6.93 -2.54 11.93
C ARG A 230 7.10 -3.37 10.67
N ILE A 231 6.55 -4.59 10.61
CA ILE A 231 6.71 -5.46 9.42
C ILE A 231 6.03 -4.89 8.17
N PHE A 232 5.13 -3.92 8.30
CA PHE A 232 4.51 -3.18 7.19
C PHE A 232 5.29 -1.92 6.79
N GLU A 233 6.36 -1.56 7.53
CA GLU A 233 7.26 -0.48 7.13
C GLU A 233 8.16 -0.91 5.96
N ARG A 234 8.57 0.03 5.14
CA ARG A 234 9.47 -0.23 3.99
C ARG A 234 10.81 -0.76 4.48
N PHE A 235 11.31 -1.78 3.77
CA PHE A 235 12.57 -2.49 4.10
C PHE A 235 12.60 -3.13 5.48
N ALA A 236 11.46 -3.21 6.17
CA ALA A 236 11.37 -3.88 7.45
C ALA A 236 11.58 -5.40 7.29
N ARG A 237 12.29 -5.98 8.25
CA ARG A 237 12.50 -7.42 8.35
C ARG A 237 12.27 -7.84 9.80
N GLY A 238 11.38 -8.79 10.01
CA GLY A 238 11.20 -9.39 11.33
C GLY A 238 12.46 -10.11 11.79
N SER A 239 12.62 -10.27 13.08
CA SER A 239 13.78 -10.93 13.70
C SER A 239 13.98 -12.39 13.21
N ALA A 240 12.88 -13.09 12.96
CA ALA A 240 12.88 -14.45 12.41
C ALA A 240 13.28 -14.53 10.92
N ALA A 241 13.24 -13.40 10.19
CA ALA A 241 13.49 -13.33 8.75
C ALA A 241 14.89 -12.85 8.37
N ARG A 242 15.79 -12.58 9.33
CA ARG A 242 17.12 -12.00 9.06
C ARG A 242 17.98 -12.78 8.07
N HIS A 243 17.77 -14.07 7.94
CA HIS A 243 18.54 -14.97 7.05
C HIS A 243 17.73 -15.43 5.83
N ARG A 244 16.47 -15.00 5.67
CA ARG A 244 15.61 -15.39 4.55
C ARG A 244 15.57 -14.32 3.45
N VAL A 245 15.39 -14.77 2.22
CA VAL A 245 15.38 -13.92 1.02
C VAL A 245 14.07 -13.15 0.94
N GLY A 246 14.12 -11.81 0.92
CA GLY A 246 12.97 -10.93 0.74
C GLY A 246 13.40 -9.49 0.52
N THR A 247 12.62 -8.69 -0.19
CA THR A 247 12.89 -7.26 -0.46
C THR A 247 12.54 -6.37 0.74
N GLY A 248 11.60 -6.81 1.58
CA GLY A 248 11.02 -6.01 2.66
C GLY A 248 10.06 -4.92 2.16
N LEU A 249 9.58 -5.04 0.91
CA LEU A 249 8.66 -4.08 0.29
C LEU A 249 7.24 -4.65 0.11
N GLY A 250 7.08 -5.97 -0.01
CA GLY A 250 5.78 -6.59 -0.28
C GLY A 250 4.70 -6.28 0.75
N LEU A 251 5.01 -6.35 2.07
CA LEU A 251 4.04 -5.99 3.11
C LEU A 251 3.78 -4.47 3.18
N ALA A 252 4.77 -3.64 2.86
CA ALA A 252 4.56 -2.19 2.74
C ALA A 252 3.59 -1.88 1.59
N LEU A 253 3.72 -2.54 0.42
CA LEU A 253 2.75 -2.45 -0.67
C LEU A 253 1.35 -2.91 -0.25
N VAL A 254 1.25 -3.99 0.53
CA VAL A 254 -0.04 -4.45 1.08
C VAL A 254 -0.70 -3.35 1.91
N ALA A 255 0.06 -2.69 2.81
CA ALA A 255 -0.46 -1.61 3.63
C ALA A 255 -0.90 -0.40 2.80
N GLU A 256 -0.09 0.04 1.83
CA GLU A 256 -0.41 1.17 0.94
C GLU A 256 -1.67 0.89 0.09
N HIS A 257 -1.78 -0.31 -0.48
CA HIS A 257 -2.97 -0.69 -1.25
C HIS A 257 -4.22 -0.82 -0.37
N ALA A 258 -4.09 -1.30 0.87
CA ALA A 258 -5.18 -1.32 1.84
C ALA A 258 -5.66 0.10 2.17
N GLN A 259 -4.73 1.00 2.47
CA GLN A 259 -5.02 2.40 2.77
C GLN A 259 -5.68 3.12 1.59
N ALA A 260 -5.23 2.86 0.37
CA ALA A 260 -5.87 3.38 -0.84
C ALA A 260 -7.35 2.95 -0.97
N HIS A 261 -7.72 1.76 -0.47
CA HIS A 261 -9.10 1.29 -0.39
C HIS A 261 -9.84 1.77 0.88
N GLY A 262 -9.26 2.71 1.63
CA GLY A 262 -9.83 3.24 2.89
C GLY A 262 -9.71 2.28 4.06
N GLY A 263 -9.01 1.15 3.90
CA GLY A 263 -8.82 0.12 4.91
C GLY A 263 -7.44 0.14 5.55
N GLU A 264 -7.09 -0.97 6.18
CA GLU A 264 -5.81 -1.17 6.87
C GLU A 264 -5.31 -2.61 6.71
N ALA A 265 -4.01 -2.82 6.92
CA ALA A 265 -3.37 -4.12 6.98
C ALA A 265 -2.81 -4.36 8.38
N TRP A 266 -3.01 -5.58 8.91
CA TRP A 266 -2.47 -5.97 10.22
C TRP A 266 -2.17 -7.46 10.28
N VAL A 267 -1.55 -7.91 11.37
CA VAL A 267 -1.22 -9.31 11.61
C VAL A 267 -1.67 -9.74 13.00
N GLU A 268 -2.22 -10.95 13.09
CA GLU A 268 -2.67 -11.61 14.31
C GLU A 268 -2.00 -12.97 14.47
N ASP A 269 -2.12 -13.57 15.65
CA ASP A 269 -1.75 -14.97 15.85
C ASP A 269 -2.83 -15.86 15.21
N ARG A 270 -2.40 -16.80 14.36
CA ARG A 270 -3.32 -17.81 13.84
C ARG A 270 -3.68 -18.81 14.96
N PRO A 271 -4.97 -19.17 15.15
CA PRO A 271 -5.35 -20.28 16.01
C PRO A 271 -4.66 -21.58 15.56
N GLY A 272 -3.91 -22.20 16.47
CA GLY A 272 -3.15 -23.40 16.16
C GLY A 272 -1.68 -23.16 15.75
N GLY A 273 -1.21 -21.92 15.79
CA GLY A 273 0.16 -21.52 15.47
C GLY A 273 0.31 -20.94 14.05
N GLY A 274 1.30 -20.08 13.86
CA GLY A 274 1.51 -19.33 12.63
C GLY A 274 1.03 -17.89 12.71
N ALA A 275 1.17 -17.15 11.64
CA ALA A 275 0.64 -15.80 11.51
C ALA A 275 -0.66 -15.78 10.68
N ARG A 276 -1.47 -14.77 10.94
CA ARG A 276 -2.65 -14.42 10.17
C ARG A 276 -2.52 -12.99 9.71
N PHE A 277 -2.28 -12.81 8.42
CA PHE A 277 -2.23 -11.49 7.80
C PHE A 277 -3.62 -11.10 7.33
N MET A 278 -4.03 -9.89 7.66
CA MET A 278 -5.37 -9.37 7.43
C MET A 278 -5.30 -8.04 6.66
N VAL A 279 -6.23 -7.86 5.75
CA VAL A 279 -6.43 -6.61 5.01
C VAL A 279 -7.90 -6.27 4.95
N SER A 280 -8.26 -5.05 5.36
CA SER A 280 -9.63 -4.55 5.22
C SER A 280 -9.77 -3.64 4.00
N PHE A 281 -10.97 -3.65 3.42
CA PHE A 281 -11.39 -2.79 2.32
C PHE A 281 -12.69 -2.13 2.73
N LEU A 282 -12.78 -0.81 2.60
CA LEU A 282 -13.99 -0.05 2.89
C LEU A 282 -14.71 0.36 1.60
N GLU A 283 -16.00 0.70 1.74
CA GLU A 283 -16.83 1.17 0.61
C GLU A 283 -16.89 0.19 -0.58
N VAL A 284 -16.97 -1.11 -0.28
CA VAL A 284 -16.99 -2.19 -1.29
C VAL A 284 -18.38 -2.57 -1.79
N THR A 285 -19.42 -1.91 -1.29
CA THR A 285 -20.84 -2.11 -1.67
C THR A 285 -21.41 -0.89 -2.34
#